data_9aef28b6efec82d15b75acc3b45b21b1
#
_entry.id   9aef28b6efec82d15b75acc3b45b21b1
#
_cell.length_a   1.000
_cell.length_b   1.000
_cell.length_c   1.000
_cell.angle_alpha   90.00
_cell.angle_beta   90.00
_cell.angle_gamma   90.00
#
_symmetry.space_group_name_H-M   'P 1'
#
loop_
_entity.id
_entity.type
_entity.pdbx_description
1 polymer ?
#
loop_
_entity_poly.entity_id
_entity_poly.type
_entity_poly.pdbx_seq_one_letter_code
_entity_poly.pdbx_strand_id
1 'polypeptide(L)'
;VGDEGGFAPNLKSNEEPISVIMSAIEKAGYKAGEQISIALDVAASELIDEKTKKYVLKGENRELTSAELVDYYADLCSKYPIVSIEDGLSEDDWDGWKILTDKLGNKVQLVGDDLFVTNASIVAEGIKKGIANAVLIKPNQIGTISETMQTIRLAQRNNYNCIMSHRSGESEDAFIADFAVALNCGQIKTGSTARSDRIAKYNRLLEIGTEIGYSEYLGKEPFSKK
;
A
#
# COMPACT_ATOMS: atom_id res chain seq x y z
N VAL A 1 -8.21 18.16 6.99
CA VAL A 1 -8.34 17.10 5.98
C VAL A 1 -7.28 17.33 4.92
N GLY A 2 -6.45 16.33 4.67
CA GLY A 2 -5.40 16.36 3.65
C GLY A 2 -5.94 16.11 2.22
N ASP A 3 -5.03 16.08 1.25
CA ASP A 3 -5.36 15.97 -0.18
C ASP A 3 -6.09 14.67 -0.52
N GLU A 4 -5.81 13.60 0.20
CA GLU A 4 -6.47 12.30 0.01
C GLU A 4 -7.72 12.11 0.88
N GLY A 5 -8.20 13.17 1.54
CA GLY A 5 -9.39 13.18 2.35
C GLY A 5 -9.21 12.68 3.79
N GLY A 6 -8.01 12.23 4.16
CA GLY A 6 -7.67 11.79 5.51
C GLY A 6 -7.30 12.93 6.45
N PHE A 7 -7.16 12.63 7.74
CA PHE A 7 -6.67 13.57 8.74
C PHE A 7 -5.14 13.52 8.83
N ALA A 8 -4.51 14.67 9.02
CA ALA A 8 -3.05 14.80 9.12
C ALA A 8 -2.67 15.64 10.37
N PRO A 9 -2.96 15.17 11.59
CA PRO A 9 -2.60 15.88 12.81
C PRO A 9 -1.10 15.80 13.09
N ASN A 10 -0.57 16.79 13.80
CA ASN A 10 0.79 16.74 14.32
C ASN A 10 0.86 15.77 15.50
N LEU A 11 1.52 14.64 15.32
CA LEU A 11 1.68 13.58 16.31
C LEU A 11 3.16 13.43 16.70
N LYS A 12 3.42 12.78 17.84
CA LYS A 12 4.76 12.74 18.44
C LYS A 12 5.65 11.62 17.92
N SER A 13 5.05 10.55 17.40
CA SER A 13 5.77 9.37 16.89
C SER A 13 5.02 8.75 15.72
N ASN A 14 5.67 7.83 15.01
CA ASN A 14 5.02 7.07 13.92
C ASN A 14 4.06 6.00 14.47
N GLU A 15 4.19 5.59 15.72
CA GLU A 15 3.26 4.66 16.38
C GLU A 15 1.96 5.36 16.84
N GLU A 16 2.02 6.64 17.19
CA GLU A 16 0.86 7.38 17.71
C GLU A 16 -0.34 7.42 16.73
N PRO A 17 -0.18 7.71 15.42
CA PRO A 17 -1.30 7.63 14.47
C PRO A 17 -1.96 6.26 14.42
N ILE A 18 -1.18 5.18 14.55
CA ILE A 18 -1.72 3.82 14.57
C ILE A 18 -2.61 3.63 15.79
N SER A 19 -2.17 4.03 16.97
CA SER A 19 -2.95 3.92 18.20
C SER A 19 -4.21 4.79 18.18
N VAL A 20 -4.15 5.97 17.57
CA VAL A 20 -5.33 6.84 17.37
C VAL A 20 -6.35 6.18 16.44
N ILE A 21 -5.90 5.57 15.33
CA ILE A 21 -6.76 4.83 14.42
C ILE A 21 -7.41 3.64 15.12
N MET A 22 -6.65 2.88 15.93
CA MET A 22 -7.19 1.78 16.74
C MET A 22 -8.34 2.25 17.64
N SER A 23 -8.13 3.35 18.36
CA SER A 23 -9.17 3.95 19.20
C SER A 23 -10.38 4.43 18.40
N ALA A 24 -10.18 4.94 17.18
CA ALA A 24 -11.27 5.35 16.29
C ALA A 24 -12.09 4.16 15.80
N ILE A 25 -11.44 3.04 15.44
CA ILE A 25 -12.10 1.80 15.04
C ILE A 25 -13.02 1.29 16.16
N GLU A 26 -12.49 1.21 17.39
CA GLU A 26 -13.25 0.76 18.55
C GLU A 26 -14.44 1.69 18.88
N LYS A 27 -14.21 3.02 18.86
CA LYS A 27 -15.27 4.01 19.09
C LYS A 27 -16.36 3.98 18.02
N ALA A 28 -16.03 3.59 16.79
CA ALA A 28 -16.98 3.40 15.71
C ALA A 28 -17.75 2.07 15.81
N GLY A 29 -17.45 1.22 16.82
CA GLY A 29 -18.13 -0.04 17.06
C GLY A 29 -17.61 -1.20 16.22
N TYR A 30 -16.44 -1.06 15.57
CA TYR A 30 -15.82 -2.12 14.79
C TYR A 30 -14.72 -2.84 15.55
N LYS A 31 -14.41 -4.05 15.11
CA LYS A 31 -13.33 -4.87 15.66
C LYS A 31 -12.07 -4.75 14.79
N ALA A 32 -11.04 -4.16 15.38
CA ALA A 32 -9.74 -4.06 14.72
C ALA A 32 -9.13 -5.45 14.49
N GLY A 33 -8.55 -5.64 13.31
CA GLY A 33 -7.98 -6.91 12.89
C GLY A 33 -8.99 -7.96 12.42
N GLU A 34 -10.29 -7.81 12.72
CA GLU A 34 -11.35 -8.67 12.19
C GLU A 34 -12.10 -7.99 11.03
N GLN A 35 -12.66 -6.81 11.28
CA GLN A 35 -13.48 -6.05 10.34
C GLN A 35 -12.70 -4.93 9.66
N ILE A 36 -11.77 -4.30 10.39
CA ILE A 36 -10.89 -3.25 9.89
C ILE A 36 -9.47 -3.60 10.26
N SER A 37 -8.57 -3.58 9.29
CA SER A 37 -7.13 -3.75 9.44
C SER A 37 -6.39 -2.47 9.04
N ILE A 38 -5.12 -2.38 9.40
CA ILE A 38 -4.27 -1.22 9.12
C ILE A 38 -3.36 -1.54 7.93
N ALA A 39 -3.25 -0.60 7.01
CA ALA A 39 -2.24 -0.58 5.97
C ALA A 39 -1.40 0.70 6.13
N LEU A 40 -0.10 0.57 5.99
CA LEU A 40 0.85 1.68 6.06
C LEU A 40 1.37 2.00 4.66
N ASP A 41 1.46 3.29 4.35
CA ASP A 41 2.30 3.85 3.30
C ASP A 41 3.37 4.68 3.99
N VAL A 42 4.60 4.19 3.98
CA VAL A 42 5.70 4.79 4.76
C VAL A 42 6.44 5.84 3.95
N ALA A 43 6.45 5.71 2.62
CA ALA A 43 7.22 6.55 1.72
C ALA A 43 8.69 6.73 2.20
N ALA A 44 9.35 5.61 2.50
CA ALA A 44 10.61 5.61 3.26
C ALA A 44 11.78 6.29 2.52
N SER A 45 11.67 6.51 1.21
CA SER A 45 12.62 7.34 0.45
C SER A 45 12.72 8.76 1.00
N GLU A 46 11.63 9.32 1.57
CA GLU A 46 11.64 10.64 2.20
C GLU A 46 12.34 10.65 3.58
N LEU A 47 12.58 9.47 4.16
CA LEU A 47 13.21 9.34 5.47
C LEU A 47 14.72 9.13 5.38
N ILE A 48 15.26 8.78 4.21
CA ILE A 48 16.68 8.44 4.08
C ILE A 48 17.56 9.68 4.07
N ASP A 49 18.61 9.67 4.87
CA ASP A 49 19.70 10.64 4.79
C ASP A 49 20.72 10.16 3.76
N GLU A 50 20.89 10.92 2.70
CA GLU A 50 21.73 10.56 1.55
C GLU A 50 23.22 10.39 1.91
N LYS A 51 23.69 11.03 2.98
CA LYS A 51 25.09 10.98 3.42
C LYS A 51 25.38 9.78 4.28
N THR A 52 24.48 9.51 5.24
CA THR A 52 24.64 8.42 6.20
C THR A 52 24.01 7.11 5.72
N LYS A 53 23.14 7.18 4.70
CA LYS A 53 22.29 6.07 4.22
C LYS A 53 21.45 5.44 5.34
N LYS A 54 21.08 6.24 6.34
CA LYS A 54 20.19 5.85 7.43
C LYS A 54 18.82 6.48 7.27
N TYR A 55 17.82 5.82 7.80
CA TYR A 55 16.44 6.31 7.88
C TYR A 55 16.29 7.18 9.15
N VAL A 56 15.91 8.43 8.97
CA VAL A 56 15.82 9.42 10.04
C VAL A 56 14.36 9.63 10.46
N LEU A 57 13.98 9.10 11.60
CA LEU A 57 12.68 9.30 12.21
C LEU A 57 12.71 10.56 13.08
N LYS A 58 12.51 11.73 12.45
CA LYS A 58 12.67 13.05 13.07
C LYS A 58 11.84 13.22 14.35
N GLY A 59 10.57 12.78 14.31
CA GLY A 59 9.65 12.87 15.46
C GLY A 59 10.08 12.06 16.67
N GLU A 60 10.91 11.03 16.46
CA GLU A 60 11.38 10.12 17.50
C GLU A 60 12.86 10.34 17.83
N ASN A 61 13.53 11.26 17.12
CA ASN A 61 14.98 11.52 17.23
C ASN A 61 15.81 10.23 17.10
N ARG A 62 15.49 9.42 16.08
CA ARG A 62 16.15 8.12 15.81
C ARG A 62 16.71 8.08 14.40
N GLU A 63 17.87 7.46 14.28
CA GLU A 63 18.49 7.10 13.00
C GLU A 63 18.63 5.58 12.95
N LEU A 64 18.08 4.96 11.91
CA LEU A 64 17.99 3.51 11.76
C LEU A 64 18.68 3.06 10.49
N THR A 65 19.38 1.95 10.56
CA THR A 65 19.76 1.17 9.38
C THR A 65 18.54 0.47 8.80
N SER A 66 18.64 -0.07 7.58
CA SER A 66 17.55 -0.86 6.95
C SER A 66 17.10 -2.01 7.86
N ALA A 67 18.04 -2.75 8.46
CA ALA A 67 17.71 -3.86 9.35
C ALA A 67 16.97 -3.40 10.62
N GLU A 68 17.40 -2.30 11.23
CA GLU A 68 16.74 -1.73 12.41
C GLU A 68 15.34 -1.18 12.09
N LEU A 69 15.15 -0.60 10.90
CA LEU A 69 13.81 -0.16 10.46
C LEU A 69 12.89 -1.36 10.20
N VAL A 70 13.41 -2.44 9.64
CA VAL A 70 12.68 -3.70 9.49
C VAL A 70 12.29 -4.29 10.84
N ASP A 71 13.17 -4.22 11.86
CA ASP A 71 12.87 -4.63 13.22
C ASP A 71 11.75 -3.77 13.84
N TYR A 72 11.79 -2.47 13.59
CA TYR A 72 10.74 -1.54 14.01
C TYR A 72 9.37 -1.92 13.40
N TYR A 73 9.30 -2.24 12.10
CA TYR A 73 8.06 -2.72 11.50
C TYR A 73 7.61 -4.06 12.08
N ALA A 74 8.53 -4.97 12.36
CA ALA A 74 8.19 -6.25 12.98
C ALA A 74 7.57 -6.07 14.37
N ASP A 75 8.07 -5.12 15.16
CA ASP A 75 7.49 -4.74 16.45
C ASP A 75 6.08 -4.16 16.29
N LEU A 76 5.89 -3.20 15.37
CA LEU A 76 4.57 -2.64 15.09
C LEU A 76 3.56 -3.71 14.63
N CYS A 77 3.97 -4.61 13.72
CA CYS A 77 3.11 -5.71 13.25
C CYS A 77 2.78 -6.73 14.36
N SER A 78 3.59 -6.81 15.42
CA SER A 78 3.30 -7.66 16.57
C SER A 78 2.26 -7.07 17.51
N LYS A 79 2.13 -5.74 17.53
CA LYS A 79 1.24 -4.97 18.42
C LYS A 79 -0.10 -4.63 17.75
N TYR A 80 -0.08 -4.41 16.45
CA TYR A 80 -1.21 -3.86 15.70
C TYR A 80 -1.61 -4.75 14.52
N PRO A 81 -2.87 -4.74 14.09
CA PRO A 81 -3.36 -5.54 12.98
C PRO A 81 -2.95 -4.95 11.62
N ILE A 82 -1.65 -4.78 11.41
CA ILE A 82 -1.07 -4.29 10.16
C ILE A 82 -1.02 -5.44 9.17
N VAL A 83 -1.67 -5.29 8.01
CA VAL A 83 -1.74 -6.30 6.96
C VAL A 83 -0.94 -5.93 5.71
N SER A 84 -0.55 -4.67 5.58
CA SER A 84 0.17 -4.17 4.40
C SER A 84 1.13 -3.04 4.77
N ILE A 85 2.32 -3.05 4.18
CA ILE A 85 3.32 -1.97 4.27
C ILE A 85 3.74 -1.62 2.84
N GLU A 86 3.49 -0.38 2.45
CA GLU A 86 3.88 0.19 1.17
C GLU A 86 5.12 1.04 1.36
N ASP A 87 6.08 0.90 0.43
CA ASP A 87 7.36 1.59 0.40
C ASP A 87 8.05 1.69 1.77
N GLY A 88 8.15 0.52 2.42
CA GLY A 88 8.73 0.39 3.75
C GLY A 88 10.23 0.70 3.80
N LEU A 89 10.91 0.71 2.67
CA LEU A 89 12.30 1.12 2.48
C LEU A 89 12.43 1.93 1.20
N SER A 90 13.55 2.66 1.05
CA SER A 90 13.83 3.44 -0.16
C SER A 90 13.82 2.58 -1.41
N GLU A 91 13.38 3.16 -2.53
CA GLU A 91 13.40 2.52 -3.85
C GLU A 91 14.78 2.08 -4.31
N ASP A 92 15.85 2.66 -3.76
CA ASP A 92 17.24 2.30 -4.06
C ASP A 92 17.82 1.23 -3.12
N ASP A 93 17.15 0.93 -2.00
CA ASP A 93 17.64 0.01 -0.96
C ASP A 93 17.18 -1.44 -1.20
N TRP A 94 17.58 -2.02 -2.32
CA TRP A 94 17.17 -3.36 -2.72
C TRP A 94 17.62 -4.48 -1.76
N ASP A 95 18.77 -4.31 -1.13
CA ASP A 95 19.27 -5.26 -0.11
C ASP A 95 18.42 -5.17 1.16
N GLY A 96 18.04 -3.97 1.59
CA GLY A 96 17.09 -3.76 2.67
C GLY A 96 15.72 -4.34 2.35
N TRP A 97 15.20 -4.16 1.14
CA TRP A 97 13.95 -4.78 0.69
C TRP A 97 14.00 -6.31 0.77
N LYS A 98 15.17 -6.92 0.50
CA LYS A 98 15.33 -8.37 0.68
C LYS A 98 15.21 -8.76 2.16
N ILE A 99 15.85 -8.02 3.06
CA ILE A 99 15.74 -8.23 4.52
C ILE A 99 14.27 -8.10 4.97
N LEU A 100 13.58 -7.05 4.52
CA LEU A 100 12.18 -6.80 4.83
C LEU A 100 11.30 -7.96 4.36
N THR A 101 11.52 -8.41 3.11
CA THR A 101 10.72 -9.49 2.53
C THR A 101 10.94 -10.82 3.24
N ASP A 102 12.18 -11.16 3.55
CA ASP A 102 12.51 -12.39 4.26
C ASP A 102 11.90 -12.41 5.67
N LYS A 103 11.87 -11.27 6.35
CA LYS A 103 11.38 -11.17 7.72
C LYS A 103 9.87 -11.10 7.84
N LEU A 104 9.23 -10.28 7.01
CA LEU A 104 7.80 -9.96 7.13
C LEU A 104 6.96 -10.44 5.96
N GLY A 105 7.57 -10.70 4.83
CA GLY A 105 6.88 -11.04 3.61
C GLY A 105 5.95 -12.25 3.72
N ASN A 106 6.06 -13.13 4.71
CA ASN A 106 5.14 -14.24 4.96
C ASN A 106 3.94 -13.89 5.86
N LYS A 107 3.91 -12.69 6.42
CA LYS A 107 2.87 -12.24 7.36
C LYS A 107 2.12 -11.03 6.88
N VAL A 108 2.80 -10.18 6.09
CA VAL A 108 2.32 -8.86 5.69
C VAL A 108 2.50 -8.69 4.19
N GLN A 109 1.55 -8.04 3.55
CA GLN A 109 1.70 -7.59 2.17
C GLN A 109 2.75 -6.48 2.12
N LEU A 110 3.76 -6.62 1.26
CA LEU A 110 4.83 -5.66 1.04
C LEU A 110 4.68 -5.09 -0.36
N VAL A 111 4.29 -3.83 -0.44
CA VAL A 111 3.90 -3.16 -1.68
C VAL A 111 5.02 -2.26 -2.16
N GLY A 112 5.46 -2.43 -3.40
CA GLY A 112 6.33 -1.47 -4.06
C GLY A 112 5.51 -0.46 -4.87
N ASP A 113 5.59 0.82 -4.50
CA ASP A 113 5.12 1.96 -5.27
C ASP A 113 6.31 2.59 -6.02
N ASP A 114 7.10 3.41 -5.36
CA ASP A 114 8.30 4.03 -5.96
C ASP A 114 9.36 2.99 -6.32
N LEU A 115 9.42 1.88 -5.57
CA LEU A 115 10.27 0.74 -5.89
C LEU A 115 10.03 0.19 -7.31
N PHE A 116 8.79 0.15 -7.78
CA PHE A 116 8.41 -0.51 -9.04
C PHE A 116 7.88 0.43 -10.12
N VAL A 117 7.38 1.58 -9.75
CA VAL A 117 6.83 2.62 -10.62
C VAL A 117 5.91 2.09 -11.74
N THR A 118 5.14 1.05 -11.44
CA THR A 118 4.26 0.34 -12.40
C THR A 118 5.02 -0.20 -13.63
N ASN A 119 6.33 -0.41 -13.53
CA ASN A 119 7.19 -0.82 -14.65
C ASN A 119 7.43 -2.34 -14.64
N ALA A 120 6.97 -3.03 -15.69
CA ALA A 120 7.08 -4.48 -15.80
C ALA A 120 8.53 -5.00 -15.72
N SER A 121 9.51 -4.26 -16.25
CA SER A 121 10.91 -4.67 -16.22
C SER A 121 11.49 -4.62 -14.80
N ILE A 122 11.14 -3.57 -14.05
CA ILE A 122 11.58 -3.42 -12.64
C ILE A 122 10.88 -4.46 -11.77
N VAL A 123 9.57 -4.68 -11.96
CA VAL A 123 8.83 -5.75 -11.27
C VAL A 123 9.44 -7.12 -11.55
N ALA A 124 9.83 -7.42 -12.81
CA ALA A 124 10.50 -8.68 -13.17
C ALA A 124 11.82 -8.86 -12.40
N GLU A 125 12.59 -7.80 -12.23
CA GLU A 125 13.82 -7.84 -11.42
C GLU A 125 13.51 -8.09 -9.94
N GLY A 126 12.50 -7.40 -9.38
CA GLY A 126 12.04 -7.62 -8.00
C GLY A 126 11.61 -9.06 -7.76
N ILE A 127 10.81 -9.63 -8.65
CA ILE A 127 10.40 -11.04 -8.61
C ILE A 127 11.63 -11.96 -8.61
N LYS A 128 12.58 -11.73 -9.52
CA LYS A 128 13.81 -12.54 -9.62
C LYS A 128 14.65 -12.49 -8.33
N LYS A 129 14.67 -11.35 -7.66
CA LYS A 129 15.40 -11.16 -6.39
C LYS A 129 14.59 -11.60 -5.16
N GLY A 130 13.30 -11.89 -5.32
CA GLY A 130 12.42 -12.29 -4.24
C GLY A 130 12.21 -11.16 -3.22
N ILE A 131 11.95 -9.94 -3.71
CA ILE A 131 11.68 -8.75 -2.90
C ILE A 131 10.25 -8.25 -3.14
N ALA A 132 9.60 -7.74 -2.09
CA ALA A 132 8.19 -7.40 -2.05
C ALA A 132 7.28 -8.62 -2.35
N ASN A 133 5.97 -8.41 -2.42
CA ASN A 133 4.98 -9.42 -2.81
C ASN A 133 3.71 -8.79 -3.37
N ALA A 134 3.74 -7.47 -3.58
CA ALA A 134 2.66 -6.70 -4.19
C ALA A 134 3.20 -5.48 -4.93
N VAL A 135 2.43 -5.00 -5.90
CA VAL A 135 2.75 -3.84 -6.73
C VAL A 135 1.63 -2.83 -6.63
N LEU A 136 1.96 -1.57 -6.35
CA LEU A 136 1.02 -0.47 -6.52
C LEU A 136 0.92 -0.12 -8.01
N ILE A 137 -0.28 0.02 -8.50
CA ILE A 137 -0.55 0.22 -9.93
C ILE A 137 -1.10 1.62 -10.15
N LYS A 138 -0.31 2.44 -10.81
CA LYS A 138 -0.63 3.82 -11.22
C LYS A 138 -0.53 3.94 -12.74
N PRO A 139 -1.64 3.85 -13.51
CA PRO A 139 -1.58 3.84 -14.98
C PRO A 139 -0.81 5.01 -15.59
N ASN A 140 -0.90 6.20 -14.98
CA ASN A 140 -0.19 7.39 -15.47
C ASN A 140 1.30 7.44 -15.10
N GLN A 141 1.79 6.52 -14.29
CA GLN A 141 3.22 6.40 -13.96
C GLN A 141 4.00 5.77 -15.12
N ILE A 142 3.46 4.70 -15.70
CA ILE A 142 4.01 4.05 -16.89
C ILE A 142 3.49 4.69 -18.18
N GLY A 143 2.28 5.25 -18.19
CA GLY A 143 1.77 6.14 -19.22
C GLY A 143 0.79 5.52 -20.22
N THR A 144 0.73 4.20 -20.37
CA THR A 144 -0.24 3.55 -21.26
C THR A 144 -0.99 2.42 -20.57
N ILE A 145 -2.23 2.20 -21.00
CA ILE A 145 -3.06 1.09 -20.51
C ILE A 145 -2.42 -0.27 -20.83
N SER A 146 -1.84 -0.41 -22.02
CA SER A 146 -1.19 -1.66 -22.44
C SER A 146 -0.02 -2.04 -21.56
N GLU A 147 0.86 -1.10 -21.22
CA GLU A 147 2.00 -1.33 -20.31
C GLU A 147 1.55 -1.59 -18.90
N THR A 148 0.52 -0.86 -18.42
CA THR A 148 -0.08 -1.13 -17.12
C THR A 148 -0.64 -2.56 -17.03
N MET A 149 -1.40 -2.99 -18.05
CA MET A 149 -1.91 -4.37 -18.12
C MET A 149 -0.78 -5.41 -18.16
N GLN A 150 0.32 -5.10 -18.84
CA GLN A 150 1.48 -5.97 -18.89
C GLN A 150 2.10 -6.14 -17.49
N THR A 151 2.25 -5.05 -16.75
CA THR A 151 2.74 -5.08 -15.37
C THR A 151 1.83 -5.89 -14.46
N ILE A 152 0.52 -5.65 -14.49
CA ILE A 152 -0.47 -6.39 -13.69
C ILE A 152 -0.42 -7.89 -14.00
N ARG A 153 -0.42 -8.27 -15.28
CA ARG A 153 -0.36 -9.69 -15.70
C ARG A 153 0.94 -10.37 -15.26
N LEU A 154 2.06 -9.65 -15.34
CA LEU A 154 3.34 -10.17 -14.86
C LEU A 154 3.30 -10.41 -13.34
N ALA A 155 2.83 -9.44 -12.56
CA ALA A 155 2.70 -9.54 -11.11
C ALA A 155 1.80 -10.72 -10.71
N GLN A 156 0.58 -10.77 -11.24
CA GLN A 156 -0.39 -11.83 -10.93
C GLN A 156 0.11 -13.24 -11.27
N ARG A 157 0.81 -13.41 -12.41
CA ARG A 157 1.40 -14.71 -12.81
C ARG A 157 2.54 -15.18 -11.91
N ASN A 158 3.08 -14.28 -11.09
CA ASN A 158 4.16 -14.58 -10.16
C ASN A 158 3.71 -14.46 -8.69
N ASN A 159 2.40 -14.55 -8.42
CA ASN A 159 1.80 -14.48 -7.09
C ASN A 159 2.05 -13.17 -6.35
N TYR A 160 2.26 -12.07 -7.07
CA TYR A 160 2.25 -10.73 -6.51
C TYR A 160 0.83 -10.17 -6.59
N ASN A 161 0.38 -9.56 -5.50
CA ASN A 161 -0.85 -8.80 -5.52
C ASN A 161 -0.71 -7.50 -6.32
N CYS A 162 -1.83 -6.99 -6.81
CA CYS A 162 -1.90 -5.68 -7.45
C CYS A 162 -2.89 -4.82 -6.71
N ILE A 163 -2.50 -3.60 -6.37
CA ILE A 163 -3.38 -2.61 -5.76
C ILE A 163 -3.54 -1.45 -6.76
N MET A 164 -4.74 -1.27 -7.30
CA MET A 164 -5.02 -0.11 -8.14
C MET A 164 -5.01 1.15 -7.30
N SER A 165 -4.31 2.20 -7.75
CA SER A 165 -4.09 3.40 -6.95
C SER A 165 -4.50 4.69 -7.66
N HIS A 166 -5.03 5.61 -6.87
CA HIS A 166 -5.16 7.02 -7.20
C HIS A 166 -3.80 7.74 -7.16
N ARG A 167 -3.82 9.05 -7.31
CA ARG A 167 -2.71 9.97 -7.04
C ARG A 167 -3.12 10.98 -5.98
N SER A 168 -2.11 11.65 -5.34
CA SER A 168 -2.39 12.75 -4.39
C SER A 168 -3.13 13.89 -5.07
N GLY A 169 -2.73 14.30 -6.28
CA GLY A 169 -3.51 15.14 -7.17
C GLY A 169 -4.47 14.29 -7.99
N GLU A 170 -5.78 14.44 -7.80
CA GLU A 170 -6.80 13.59 -8.38
C GLU A 170 -7.98 14.41 -8.91
N SER A 171 -8.80 13.78 -9.75
CA SER A 171 -10.06 14.32 -10.28
C SER A 171 -11.21 13.37 -9.97
N GLU A 172 -12.43 13.73 -10.35
CA GLU A 172 -13.63 12.87 -10.21
C GLU A 172 -13.72 11.77 -11.27
N ASP A 173 -12.73 11.64 -12.17
CA ASP A 173 -12.65 10.52 -13.10
C ASP A 173 -12.57 9.19 -12.35
N ALA A 174 -13.42 8.24 -12.72
CA ALA A 174 -13.57 6.98 -12.02
C ALA A 174 -12.92 5.78 -12.75
N PHE A 175 -12.15 6.02 -13.82
CA PHE A 175 -11.55 4.97 -14.65
C PHE A 175 -10.81 3.90 -13.84
N ILE A 176 -10.07 4.27 -12.79
CA ILE A 176 -9.32 3.32 -11.97
C ILE A 176 -10.22 2.32 -11.24
N ALA A 177 -11.48 2.65 -10.95
CA ALA A 177 -12.44 1.72 -10.36
C ALA A 177 -12.84 0.63 -11.37
N ASP A 178 -13.21 1.01 -12.60
CA ASP A 178 -13.48 0.07 -13.69
C ASP A 178 -12.26 -0.81 -13.98
N PHE A 179 -11.08 -0.20 -14.01
CA PHE A 179 -9.85 -0.89 -14.36
C PHE A 179 -9.41 -1.89 -13.27
N ALA A 180 -9.61 -1.55 -11.99
CA ALA A 180 -9.36 -2.45 -10.87
C ALA A 180 -10.21 -3.73 -10.96
N VAL A 181 -11.50 -3.57 -11.26
CA VAL A 181 -12.44 -4.70 -11.41
C VAL A 181 -12.13 -5.49 -12.68
N ALA A 182 -11.96 -4.82 -13.82
CA ALA A 182 -11.70 -5.46 -15.12
C ALA A 182 -10.45 -6.35 -15.12
N LEU A 183 -9.43 -5.98 -14.34
CA LEU A 183 -8.19 -6.74 -14.23
C LEU A 183 -8.11 -7.60 -12.96
N ASN A 184 -9.21 -7.69 -12.21
CA ASN A 184 -9.31 -8.47 -10.99
C ASN A 184 -8.14 -8.20 -10.02
N CYS A 185 -7.85 -6.93 -9.77
CA CYS A 185 -6.79 -6.55 -8.84
C CYS A 185 -7.13 -6.95 -7.38
N GLY A 186 -8.41 -7.03 -7.04
CA GLY A 186 -8.90 -7.39 -5.71
C GLY A 186 -8.71 -6.31 -4.64
N GLN A 187 -7.97 -5.24 -4.96
CA GLN A 187 -7.63 -4.15 -4.04
C GLN A 187 -7.60 -2.81 -4.79
N ILE A 188 -8.00 -1.76 -4.08
CA ILE A 188 -7.88 -0.36 -4.55
C ILE A 188 -7.45 0.55 -3.40
N LYS A 189 -6.52 1.46 -3.66
CA LYS A 189 -6.11 2.56 -2.79
C LYS A 189 -6.62 3.85 -3.42
N THR A 190 -7.69 4.46 -2.86
CA THR A 190 -8.34 5.61 -3.51
C THR A 190 -8.80 6.71 -2.54
N GLY A 191 -8.11 6.84 -1.42
CA GLY A 191 -8.33 7.91 -0.45
C GLY A 191 -9.48 7.64 0.51
N SER A 192 -9.76 8.63 1.34
CA SER A 192 -10.85 8.60 2.30
C SER A 192 -12.20 8.92 1.65
N THR A 193 -13.29 8.60 2.34
CA THR A 193 -14.67 8.90 1.90
C THR A 193 -15.08 10.35 2.18
N ALA A 194 -14.18 11.31 1.99
CA ALA A 194 -14.37 12.69 2.41
C ALA A 194 -14.35 13.73 1.28
N ARG A 195 -13.82 13.42 0.10
CA ARG A 195 -13.71 14.34 -1.04
C ARG A 195 -14.37 13.73 -2.27
N SER A 196 -14.97 14.55 -3.13
CA SER A 196 -15.69 14.07 -4.32
C SER A 196 -14.78 13.35 -5.31
N ASP A 197 -13.53 13.79 -5.46
CA ASP A 197 -12.49 13.14 -6.25
C ASP A 197 -12.16 11.70 -5.77
N ARG A 198 -12.40 11.40 -4.50
CA ARG A 198 -12.24 10.05 -3.91
C ARG A 198 -13.55 9.28 -3.94
N ILE A 199 -14.64 9.91 -3.53
CA ILE A 199 -15.97 9.30 -3.45
C ILE A 199 -16.45 8.83 -4.83
N ALA A 200 -16.10 9.51 -5.92
CA ALA A 200 -16.44 9.11 -7.28
C ALA A 200 -16.03 7.65 -7.59
N LYS A 201 -14.84 7.21 -7.13
CA LYS A 201 -14.36 5.84 -7.33
C LYS A 201 -15.16 4.83 -6.51
N TYR A 202 -15.49 5.16 -5.26
CA TYR A 202 -16.33 4.29 -4.42
C TYR A 202 -17.75 4.15 -4.99
N ASN A 203 -18.36 5.26 -5.44
CA ASN A 203 -19.66 5.22 -6.09
C ASN A 203 -19.63 4.38 -7.37
N ARG A 204 -18.57 4.52 -8.18
CA ARG A 204 -18.40 3.70 -9.39
C ARG A 204 -18.30 2.21 -9.09
N LEU A 205 -17.60 1.82 -8.02
CA LEU A 205 -17.54 0.41 -7.58
C LEU A 205 -18.93 -0.12 -7.20
N LEU A 206 -19.78 0.68 -6.55
CA LEU A 206 -21.17 0.30 -6.23
C LEU A 206 -22.01 0.14 -7.50
N GLU A 207 -21.86 1.03 -8.49
CA GLU A 207 -22.52 0.94 -9.79
C GLU A 207 -22.10 -0.34 -10.54
N ILE A 208 -20.78 -0.61 -10.62
CA ILE A 208 -20.25 -1.83 -11.24
C ILE A 208 -20.84 -3.07 -10.58
N GLY A 209 -20.90 -3.12 -9.24
CA GLY A 209 -21.51 -4.23 -8.51
C GLY A 209 -22.97 -4.46 -8.91
N THR A 210 -23.72 -3.37 -9.14
CA THR A 210 -25.11 -3.43 -9.62
C THR A 210 -25.19 -3.89 -11.08
N GLU A 211 -24.33 -3.39 -11.96
CA GLU A 211 -24.28 -3.73 -13.38
C GLU A 211 -23.94 -5.21 -13.61
N ILE A 212 -22.97 -5.75 -12.86
CA ILE A 212 -22.55 -7.16 -12.96
C ILE A 212 -23.60 -8.10 -12.35
N GLY A 213 -24.38 -7.63 -11.37
CA GLY A 213 -25.40 -8.40 -10.67
C GLY A 213 -24.87 -9.45 -9.68
N TYR A 214 -23.57 -9.66 -9.66
CA TYR A 214 -22.86 -10.50 -8.68
C TYR A 214 -21.52 -9.86 -8.36
N SER A 215 -21.21 -9.71 -7.09
CA SER A 215 -19.90 -9.25 -6.64
C SER A 215 -19.56 -9.93 -5.32
N GLU A 216 -18.28 -10.24 -5.14
CA GLU A 216 -17.75 -10.83 -3.92
C GLU A 216 -16.66 -9.91 -3.36
N TYR A 217 -16.78 -9.60 -2.07
CA TYR A 217 -15.72 -8.91 -1.35
C TYR A 217 -14.78 -9.93 -0.72
N LEU A 218 -13.56 -10.01 -1.21
CA LEU A 218 -12.58 -11.03 -0.78
C LEU A 218 -12.09 -10.85 0.67
N GLY A 219 -12.39 -9.73 1.30
CA GLY A 219 -12.00 -9.46 2.70
C GLY A 219 -10.48 -9.58 2.90
N LYS A 220 -10.07 -10.56 3.71
CA LYS A 220 -8.65 -10.79 4.02
C LYS A 220 -7.93 -11.75 3.07
N GLU A 221 -8.61 -12.36 2.13
CA GLU A 221 -8.00 -13.34 1.20
C GLU A 221 -6.78 -12.81 0.46
N PRO A 222 -6.76 -11.54 -0.04
CA PRO A 222 -5.58 -10.99 -0.70
C PRO A 222 -4.33 -10.95 0.17
N PHE A 223 -4.51 -10.91 1.49
CA PHE A 223 -3.41 -10.90 2.46
C PHE A 223 -3.05 -12.29 2.99
N SER A 224 -3.86 -13.30 2.66
CA SER A 224 -3.59 -14.69 3.02
C SER A 224 -2.63 -15.27 2.00
N LYS A 225 -1.43 -15.62 2.41
CA LYS A 225 -0.49 -16.27 1.51
C LYS A 225 -0.89 -17.71 1.25
N LYS A 226 -0.90 -18.04 -0.02
CA LYS A 226 -0.99 -19.42 -0.50
C LYS A 226 0.39 -20.07 -0.49
#